data_77676dbbab675b753445233d86793ff0
#
_entry.id   77676dbbab675b753445233d86793ff0
#
_cell.length_a   1.000
_cell.length_b   1.000
_cell.length_c   1.000
_cell.angle_alpha   90.00
_cell.angle_beta   90.00
_cell.angle_gamma   90.00
#
_symmetry.space_group_name_H-M   'P 1'
#
loop_
_entity.id
_entity.type
_entity.pdbx_description
1 polymer ?
#
loop_
_entity_poly.entity_id
_entity_poly.type
_entity_poly.pdbx_seq_one_letter_code
_entity_poly.pdbx_strand_id
1 'polypeptide(L)'
;ATPIPRTLQQSLVGLKDVSIMLTPPKTRKPIITFVKYFDWSLVFSRVEFELSRSGQIYFLNNDISTIPSTVDRLRKRFPNNRIAGASGKMSSKDLEFVVLAFFNGEVDVLVCTTIIESGLDVTNANSIIIRDAQNLGLAQLYQIRGRVGRGYKQGYCHLLIPKKPLEKSAFKRLRSLEQNTALGSG
;
A
#
# COMPACT_ATOMS: atom_id res chain seq x y z
N ALA A 1 8.70 2.78 14.46
CA ALA A 1 7.41 3.45 14.20
C ALA A 1 7.69 4.95 14.04
N THR A 2 7.45 5.49 12.87
CA THR A 2 7.50 6.94 12.67
C THR A 2 6.22 7.50 13.28
N PRO A 3 6.29 8.40 14.28
CA PRO A 3 5.07 8.94 14.88
C PRO A 3 4.31 9.75 13.84
N ILE A 4 3.01 9.52 13.75
CA ILE A 4 2.09 10.42 13.04
C ILE A 4 2.27 11.81 13.67
N PRO A 5 2.38 12.90 12.89
CA PRO A 5 2.35 14.23 13.45
C PRO A 5 1.15 14.36 14.41
N ARG A 6 1.38 14.89 15.59
CA ARG A 6 0.38 14.96 16.67
C ARG A 6 -0.91 15.66 16.24
N THR A 7 -0.79 16.58 15.28
CA THR A 7 -1.90 17.26 14.60
C THR A 7 -2.80 16.33 13.81
N LEU A 8 -2.23 15.36 13.07
CA LEU A 8 -3.02 14.38 12.30
C LEU A 8 -3.78 13.44 13.25
N GLN A 9 -3.15 13.05 14.34
CA GLN A 9 -3.76 12.20 15.36
C GLN A 9 -4.92 12.92 16.07
N GLN A 10 -4.79 14.22 16.33
CA GLN A 10 -5.84 15.04 16.95
C GLN A 10 -7.01 15.33 15.99
N SER A 11 -6.74 15.57 14.71
CA SER A 11 -7.80 15.77 13.69
C SER A 11 -8.63 14.52 13.45
N LEU A 12 -8.02 13.33 13.60
CA LEU A 12 -8.71 12.04 13.44
C LEU A 12 -9.50 11.62 14.70
N VAL A 13 -9.07 12.04 15.88
CA VAL A 13 -9.77 11.76 17.15
C VAL A 13 -11.10 12.54 17.27
N GLY A 14 -11.20 13.73 16.67
CA GLY A 14 -12.43 14.50 16.63
C GLY A 14 -13.52 13.97 15.68
N LEU A 15 -13.22 12.97 14.86
CA LEU A 15 -14.13 12.43 13.82
C LEU A 15 -14.61 11.00 14.09
N LYS A 16 -14.22 10.37 15.20
CA LYS A 16 -14.63 8.99 15.51
C LYS A 16 -15.13 8.85 16.93
N ASP A 17 -16.39 8.52 17.08
CA ASP A 17 -16.85 7.76 18.25
C ASP A 17 -16.03 6.47 18.33
N VAL A 18 -15.25 6.32 19.41
CA VAL A 18 -14.43 5.12 19.63
C VAL A 18 -15.35 3.98 20.03
N SER A 19 -15.84 3.28 19.04
CA SER A 19 -16.49 2.00 19.23
C SER A 19 -15.43 0.90 19.20
N ILE A 20 -15.15 0.28 20.33
CA ILE A 20 -14.23 -0.86 20.42
C ILE A 20 -14.94 -2.06 19.80
N MET A 21 -14.66 -2.35 18.53
CA MET A 21 -15.13 -3.57 17.87
C MET A 21 -14.23 -4.75 18.25
N LEU A 22 -14.65 -5.55 19.20
CA LEU A 22 -13.97 -6.78 19.65
C LEU A 22 -14.13 -7.96 18.69
N THR A 23 -14.97 -7.85 17.66
CA THR A 23 -15.18 -8.89 16.64
C THR A 23 -14.74 -8.39 15.27
N PRO A 24 -13.81 -9.09 14.57
CA PRO A 24 -13.52 -8.75 13.18
C PRO A 24 -14.80 -8.85 12.35
N PRO A 25 -15.04 -7.95 11.38
CA PRO A 25 -16.16 -8.09 10.47
C PRO A 25 -16.11 -9.47 9.81
N LYS A 26 -17.19 -10.25 9.90
CA LYS A 26 -17.31 -11.61 9.33
C LYS A 26 -17.08 -11.67 7.80
N THR A 27 -16.90 -10.52 7.16
CA THR A 27 -16.79 -10.37 5.70
C THR A 27 -15.36 -10.09 5.20
N ARG A 28 -14.35 -9.98 6.09
CA ARG A 28 -12.98 -9.71 5.65
C ARG A 28 -12.38 -10.91 4.94
N LYS A 29 -12.08 -10.74 3.66
CA LYS A 29 -11.42 -11.78 2.84
C LYS A 29 -9.91 -11.80 3.11
N PRO A 30 -9.27 -12.97 3.10
CA PRO A 30 -7.82 -13.07 3.15
C PRO A 30 -7.17 -12.30 2.00
N ILE A 31 -6.05 -11.63 2.24
CA ILE A 31 -5.32 -10.90 1.22
C ILE A 31 -4.51 -11.88 0.38
N ILE A 32 -4.78 -11.93 -0.93
CA ILE A 32 -4.02 -12.78 -1.85
C ILE A 32 -2.66 -12.11 -2.13
N THR A 33 -1.60 -12.82 -1.82
CA THR A 33 -0.23 -12.31 -1.96
C THR A 33 0.48 -13.01 -3.11
N PHE A 34 1.21 -12.24 -3.93
CA PHE A 34 1.99 -12.73 -5.06
C PHE A 34 3.43 -12.24 -4.96
N VAL A 35 4.39 -13.12 -5.19
CA VAL A 35 5.81 -12.79 -5.37
C VAL A 35 6.15 -12.93 -6.84
N LYS A 36 6.52 -11.84 -7.51
CA LYS A 36 6.80 -11.80 -8.96
C LYS A 36 8.03 -10.95 -9.24
N TYR A 37 8.67 -11.18 -10.37
CA TYR A 37 9.71 -10.28 -10.87
C TYR A 37 9.11 -8.94 -11.27
N PHE A 38 9.83 -7.86 -10.95
CA PHE A 38 9.42 -6.52 -11.35
C PHE A 38 9.40 -6.38 -12.86
N ASP A 39 8.25 -5.97 -13.37
CA ASP A 39 8.04 -5.60 -14.77
C ASP A 39 6.95 -4.55 -14.86
N TRP A 40 7.15 -3.53 -15.68
CA TRP A 40 6.16 -2.46 -15.83
C TRP A 40 4.85 -2.91 -16.46
N SER A 41 4.89 -3.90 -17.36
CA SER A 41 3.67 -4.47 -17.95
C SER A 41 2.80 -5.13 -16.87
N LEU A 42 3.43 -5.85 -15.95
CA LEU A 42 2.76 -6.43 -14.79
C LEU A 42 2.18 -5.33 -13.89
N VAL A 43 2.96 -4.29 -13.57
CA VAL A 43 2.49 -3.16 -12.76
C VAL A 43 1.26 -2.52 -13.40
N PHE A 44 1.32 -2.21 -14.70
CA PHE A 44 0.19 -1.59 -15.40
C PHE A 44 -1.05 -2.47 -15.39
N SER A 45 -0.90 -3.78 -15.63
CA SER A 45 -2.05 -4.70 -15.59
C SER A 45 -2.69 -4.78 -14.20
N ARG A 46 -1.91 -4.69 -13.11
CA ARG A 46 -2.44 -4.71 -11.74
C ARG A 46 -3.11 -3.40 -11.35
N VAL A 47 -2.53 -2.29 -11.78
CA VAL A 47 -3.15 -0.96 -11.61
C VAL A 47 -4.47 -0.89 -12.39
N GLU A 48 -4.47 -1.27 -13.67
CA GLU A 48 -5.68 -1.29 -14.51
C GLU A 48 -6.80 -2.17 -13.93
N PHE A 49 -6.45 -3.36 -13.45
CA PHE A 49 -7.38 -4.26 -12.79
C PHE A 49 -8.04 -3.62 -11.56
N GLU A 50 -7.25 -2.95 -10.70
CA GLU A 50 -7.80 -2.32 -9.50
C GLU A 50 -8.66 -1.09 -9.85
N LEU A 51 -8.21 -0.28 -10.80
CA LEU A 51 -8.96 0.89 -11.27
C LEU A 51 -10.29 0.49 -11.93
N SER A 52 -10.32 -0.60 -12.71
CA SER A 52 -11.54 -1.08 -13.38
C SER A 52 -12.65 -1.46 -12.40
N ARG A 53 -12.30 -1.83 -11.17
CA ARG A 53 -13.25 -2.12 -10.11
C ARG A 53 -13.43 -0.95 -9.12
N SER A 54 -12.99 0.26 -9.49
CA SER A 54 -13.07 1.48 -8.67
C SER A 54 -12.42 1.32 -7.30
N GLY A 55 -11.27 0.66 -7.25
CA GLY A 55 -10.46 0.51 -6.04
C GLY A 55 -9.29 1.48 -6.04
N GLN A 56 -8.69 1.69 -4.87
CA GLN A 56 -7.48 2.48 -4.69
C GLN A 56 -6.26 1.58 -4.49
N ILE A 57 -5.09 2.10 -4.86
CA ILE A 57 -3.83 1.36 -4.89
C ILE A 57 -2.75 2.10 -4.11
N TYR A 58 -2.06 1.39 -3.22
CA TYR A 58 -0.75 1.80 -2.74
C TYR A 58 0.33 1.24 -3.67
N PHE A 59 1.20 2.11 -4.16
CA PHE A 59 2.45 1.71 -4.82
C PHE A 59 3.63 2.09 -3.91
N LEU A 60 4.15 1.11 -3.19
CA LEU A 60 5.27 1.31 -2.29
C LEU A 60 6.60 1.25 -3.05
N ASN A 61 7.36 2.33 -2.95
CA ASN A 61 8.70 2.44 -3.53
C ASN A 61 9.65 3.05 -2.49
N ASN A 62 10.59 2.24 -1.98
CA ASN A 62 11.50 2.70 -0.93
C ASN A 62 12.59 3.65 -1.43
N ASP A 63 12.79 3.74 -2.74
CA ASP A 63 13.70 4.72 -3.32
C ASP A 63 12.95 6.02 -3.61
N ILE A 64 13.13 7.00 -2.70
CA ILE A 64 12.50 8.32 -2.78
C ILE A 64 12.82 9.02 -4.10
N SER A 65 14.04 8.85 -4.63
CA SER A 65 14.50 9.52 -5.85
C SER A 65 13.71 9.10 -7.08
N THR A 66 13.15 7.90 -7.07
CA THR A 66 12.38 7.33 -8.19
C THR A 66 10.87 7.53 -8.07
N ILE A 67 10.36 8.12 -6.99
CA ILE A 67 8.93 8.41 -6.83
C ILE A 67 8.41 9.32 -7.93
N PRO A 68 9.04 10.50 -8.25
CA PRO A 68 8.55 11.37 -9.30
C PRO A 68 8.45 10.67 -10.66
N SER A 69 9.50 9.97 -11.08
CA SER A 69 9.51 9.25 -12.36
C SER A 69 8.49 8.10 -12.40
N THR A 70 8.21 7.46 -11.27
CA THR A 70 7.16 6.45 -11.13
C THR A 70 5.77 7.06 -11.31
N VAL A 71 5.50 8.19 -10.65
CA VAL A 71 4.25 8.95 -10.79
C VAL A 71 4.03 9.37 -12.23
N ASP A 72 5.05 9.96 -12.88
CA ASP A 72 4.96 10.42 -14.27
C ASP A 72 4.69 9.27 -15.24
N ARG A 73 5.32 8.11 -15.02
CA ARG A 73 5.10 6.92 -15.84
C ARG A 73 3.67 6.39 -15.69
N LEU A 74 3.15 6.37 -14.48
CA LEU A 74 1.77 5.95 -14.22
C LEU A 74 0.77 6.95 -14.81
N ARG A 75 0.98 8.26 -14.67
CA ARG A 75 0.14 9.30 -15.26
C ARG A 75 0.08 9.22 -16.77
N LYS A 76 1.22 8.97 -17.42
CA LYS A 76 1.27 8.77 -18.89
C LYS A 76 0.45 7.55 -19.33
N ARG A 77 0.43 6.48 -18.53
CA ARG A 77 -0.32 5.26 -18.86
C ARG A 77 -1.80 5.36 -18.51
N PHE A 78 -2.14 6.13 -17.47
CA PHE A 78 -3.49 6.29 -16.92
C PHE A 78 -3.86 7.78 -16.81
N PRO A 79 -4.02 8.49 -17.94
CA PRO A 79 -4.19 9.95 -17.93
C PRO A 79 -5.51 10.42 -17.29
N ASN A 80 -6.51 9.56 -17.24
CA ASN A 80 -7.81 9.85 -16.64
C ASN A 80 -7.89 9.55 -15.14
N ASN A 81 -6.80 9.05 -14.53
CA ASN A 81 -6.77 8.67 -13.13
C ASN A 81 -5.90 9.63 -12.31
N ARG A 82 -6.27 9.79 -11.05
CA ARG A 82 -5.60 10.70 -10.12
C ARG A 82 -4.48 9.97 -9.40
N ILE A 83 -3.24 10.30 -9.78
CA ILE A 83 -2.03 9.65 -9.27
C ILE A 83 -1.19 10.69 -8.52
N ALA A 84 -0.87 10.41 -7.28
CA ALA A 84 -0.07 11.27 -6.44
C ALA A 84 1.15 10.55 -5.86
N GLY A 85 2.19 11.33 -5.58
CA GLY A 85 3.39 10.87 -4.88
C GLY A 85 3.44 11.39 -3.45
N ALA A 86 3.91 10.58 -2.51
CA ALA A 86 4.12 10.97 -1.12
C ALA A 86 5.46 10.42 -0.60
N SER A 87 6.30 11.29 -0.03
CA SER A 87 7.59 10.91 0.53
C SER A 87 7.96 11.75 1.75
N GLY A 88 8.85 11.24 2.59
CA GLY A 88 9.34 11.97 3.76
C GLY A 88 10.16 13.24 3.47
N LYS A 89 10.43 13.56 2.18
CA LYS A 89 11.04 14.82 1.76
C LYS A 89 10.02 15.95 1.55
N MET A 90 8.75 15.63 1.52
CA MET A 90 7.68 16.63 1.41
C MET A 90 7.53 17.40 2.72
N SER A 91 7.03 18.63 2.63
CA SER A 91 6.62 19.35 3.84
C SER A 91 5.50 18.57 4.55
N SER A 92 5.39 18.72 5.87
CA SER A 92 4.34 18.04 6.63
C SER A 92 2.94 18.38 6.11
N LYS A 93 2.73 19.63 5.66
CA LYS A 93 1.44 20.08 5.10
C LYS A 93 1.12 19.40 3.77
N ASP A 94 2.11 19.32 2.86
CA ASP A 94 1.90 18.70 1.55
C ASP A 94 1.67 17.19 1.70
N LEU A 95 2.42 16.56 2.60
CA LEU A 95 2.25 15.15 2.91
C LEU A 95 0.84 14.87 3.45
N GLU A 96 0.42 15.67 4.44
CA GLU A 96 -0.92 15.57 5.03
C GLU A 96 -2.01 15.75 3.98
N PHE A 97 -1.89 16.76 3.12
CA PHE A 97 -2.84 17.02 2.04
C PHE A 97 -2.99 15.82 1.09
N VAL A 98 -1.87 15.25 0.61
CA VAL A 98 -1.89 14.11 -0.31
C VAL A 98 -2.48 12.86 0.36
N VAL A 99 -2.14 12.64 1.62
CA VAL A 99 -2.62 11.48 2.38
C VAL A 99 -4.12 11.60 2.66
N LEU A 100 -4.62 12.79 3.00
CA LEU A 100 -6.05 13.05 3.18
C LEU A 100 -6.81 12.93 1.86
N ALA A 101 -6.28 13.44 0.76
CA ALA A 101 -6.85 13.28 -0.57
C ALA A 101 -6.98 11.79 -0.96
N PHE A 102 -5.98 10.96 -0.63
CA PHE A 102 -6.08 9.52 -0.84
C PHE A 102 -7.12 8.87 0.09
N PHE A 103 -7.19 9.27 1.35
CA PHE A 103 -8.20 8.80 2.30
C PHE A 103 -9.62 9.12 1.84
N ASN A 104 -9.85 10.32 1.31
CA ASN A 104 -11.15 10.78 0.80
C ASN A 104 -11.51 10.18 -0.58
N GLY A 105 -10.65 9.37 -1.18
CA GLY A 105 -10.89 8.80 -2.50
C GLY A 105 -10.67 9.79 -3.66
N GLU A 106 -9.97 10.91 -3.41
CA GLU A 106 -9.62 11.91 -4.42
C GLU A 106 -8.35 11.54 -5.19
N VAL A 107 -7.60 10.54 -4.72
CA VAL A 107 -6.42 9.94 -5.36
C VAL A 107 -6.67 8.46 -5.56
N ASP A 108 -6.46 7.97 -6.76
CA ASP A 108 -6.69 6.56 -7.13
C ASP A 108 -5.44 5.69 -6.88
N VAL A 109 -4.26 6.25 -7.15
CA VAL A 109 -2.97 5.58 -6.94
C VAL A 109 -2.04 6.47 -6.13
N LEU A 110 -1.62 5.99 -4.96
CA LEU A 110 -0.65 6.68 -4.12
C LEU A 110 0.71 5.99 -4.22
N VAL A 111 1.69 6.67 -4.84
CA VAL A 111 3.09 6.23 -4.89
C VAL A 111 3.81 6.78 -3.68
N CYS A 112 4.30 5.92 -2.78
CA CYS A 112 4.86 6.39 -1.52
C CYS A 112 5.99 5.49 -1.00
N THR A 113 6.71 6.00 0.00
CA THR A 113 7.61 5.19 0.83
C THR A 113 6.83 4.45 1.92
N THR A 114 7.52 3.85 2.89
CA THR A 114 6.92 3.16 4.05
C THR A 114 6.09 4.06 4.99
N ILE A 115 5.87 5.32 4.63
CA ILE A 115 5.00 6.28 5.37
C ILE A 115 3.62 5.70 5.69
N ILE A 116 3.16 4.71 4.92
CA ILE A 116 1.86 4.01 5.11
C ILE A 116 1.78 3.29 6.47
N GLU A 117 2.90 3.11 7.16
CA GLU A 117 2.91 2.49 8.52
C GLU A 117 2.15 3.35 9.55
N SER A 118 1.85 4.60 9.24
CA SER A 118 1.21 5.59 10.12
C SER A 118 -0.33 5.50 10.18
N GLY A 119 -0.88 4.32 10.43
CA GLY A 119 -2.21 4.19 11.04
C GLY A 119 -3.47 4.56 10.25
N LEU A 120 -3.38 5.10 9.03
CA LEU A 120 -4.54 5.47 8.23
C LEU A 120 -5.25 4.24 7.68
N ASP A 121 -6.55 4.17 7.91
CA ASP A 121 -7.44 3.10 7.44
C ASP A 121 -8.19 3.54 6.19
N VAL A 122 -7.66 3.21 5.01
CA VAL A 122 -8.33 3.50 3.74
C VAL A 122 -9.11 2.28 3.28
N THR A 123 -10.42 2.31 3.52
CA THR A 123 -11.31 1.16 3.27
C THR A 123 -11.32 0.71 1.82
N ASN A 124 -11.17 1.64 0.86
CA ASN A 124 -11.19 1.33 -0.58
C ASN A 124 -9.80 1.00 -1.15
N ALA A 125 -8.72 1.05 -0.34
CA ALA A 125 -7.41 0.58 -0.75
C ALA A 125 -7.39 -0.96 -0.72
N ASN A 126 -7.58 -1.58 -1.87
CA ASN A 126 -7.68 -3.03 -1.97
C ASN A 126 -6.43 -3.68 -2.54
N SER A 127 -5.57 -2.92 -3.20
CA SER A 127 -4.31 -3.44 -3.75
C SER A 127 -3.10 -2.67 -3.25
N ILE A 128 -2.03 -3.42 -2.97
CA ILE A 128 -0.72 -2.85 -2.71
C ILE A 128 0.33 -3.50 -3.61
N ILE A 129 1.14 -2.67 -4.25
CA ILE A 129 2.29 -3.07 -5.06
C ILE A 129 3.53 -2.61 -4.31
N ILE A 130 4.42 -3.53 -3.98
CA ILE A 130 5.66 -3.26 -3.24
C ILE A 130 6.84 -3.54 -4.15
N ARG A 131 7.52 -2.48 -4.60
CA ARG A 131 8.75 -2.59 -5.38
C ARG A 131 9.93 -2.90 -4.46
N ASP A 132 10.82 -3.76 -4.93
CA ASP A 132 12.00 -4.19 -4.17
C ASP A 132 11.67 -4.78 -2.78
N ALA A 133 10.63 -5.61 -2.75
CA ALA A 133 10.10 -6.20 -1.51
C ALA A 133 11.12 -7.03 -0.71
N GLN A 134 12.20 -7.54 -1.36
CA GLN A 134 13.30 -8.25 -0.70
C GLN A 134 14.05 -7.40 0.32
N ASN A 135 13.97 -6.08 0.22
CA ASN A 135 14.64 -5.15 1.13
C ASN A 135 13.87 -4.92 2.45
N LEU A 136 12.63 -5.41 2.53
CA LEU A 136 11.78 -5.23 3.71
C LEU A 136 11.84 -6.42 4.66
N GLY A 137 11.78 -6.15 5.96
CA GLY A 137 11.65 -7.17 7.00
C GLY A 137 10.29 -7.86 6.98
N LEU A 138 10.22 -9.09 7.52
CA LEU A 138 8.97 -9.87 7.54
C LEU A 138 7.85 -9.15 8.31
N ALA A 139 8.14 -8.63 9.50
CA ALA A 139 7.17 -7.88 10.30
C ALA A 139 6.64 -6.65 9.56
N GLN A 140 7.52 -5.93 8.87
CA GLN A 140 7.16 -4.76 8.08
C GLN A 140 6.25 -5.14 6.90
N LEU A 141 6.57 -6.23 6.19
CA LEU A 141 5.73 -6.73 5.11
C LEU A 141 4.33 -7.14 5.60
N TYR A 142 4.22 -7.76 6.77
CA TYR A 142 2.92 -8.09 7.38
C TYR A 142 2.12 -6.84 7.73
N GLN A 143 2.76 -5.82 8.33
CA GLN A 143 2.11 -4.55 8.67
C GLN A 143 1.60 -3.83 7.42
N ILE A 144 2.44 -3.74 6.38
CA ILE A 144 2.09 -3.10 5.11
C ILE A 144 0.98 -3.87 4.40
N ARG A 145 1.07 -5.21 4.30
CA ARG A 145 0.01 -6.06 3.75
C ARG A 145 -1.33 -5.83 4.46
N GLY A 146 -1.30 -5.66 5.77
CA GLY A 146 -2.49 -5.41 6.58
C GLY A 146 -3.20 -4.07 6.32
N ARG A 147 -2.61 -3.19 5.51
CA ARG A 147 -3.20 -1.89 5.15
C ARG A 147 -4.22 -1.95 4.03
N VAL A 148 -4.31 -3.05 3.30
CA VAL A 148 -5.26 -3.22 2.20
C VAL A 148 -6.30 -4.31 2.49
N GLY A 149 -7.35 -4.37 1.67
CA GLY A 149 -8.40 -5.38 1.78
C GLY A 149 -9.22 -5.24 3.06
N ARG A 150 -9.51 -4.02 3.50
CA ARG A 150 -10.33 -3.74 4.69
C ARG A 150 -11.81 -3.59 4.38
N GLY A 151 -12.15 -3.43 3.10
CA GLY A 151 -13.52 -3.42 2.62
C GLY A 151 -14.03 -4.81 2.22
N TYR A 152 -15.16 -4.83 1.50
CA TYR A 152 -15.79 -6.05 0.99
C TYR A 152 -15.10 -6.62 -0.27
N LYS A 153 -14.30 -5.82 -0.97
CA LYS A 153 -13.55 -6.23 -2.16
C LYS A 153 -12.36 -7.11 -1.77
N GLN A 154 -12.00 -8.05 -2.64
CA GLN A 154 -10.81 -8.88 -2.46
C GLN A 154 -9.55 -8.02 -2.43
N GLY A 155 -8.73 -8.18 -1.39
CA GLY A 155 -7.45 -7.51 -1.24
C GLY A 155 -6.30 -8.27 -1.93
N TYR A 156 -5.36 -7.52 -2.52
CA TYR A 156 -4.18 -8.06 -3.22
C TYR A 156 -2.89 -7.40 -2.76
N CYS A 157 -1.85 -8.20 -2.57
CA CYS A 157 -0.51 -7.74 -2.25
C CYS A 157 0.48 -8.30 -3.28
N HIS A 158 1.11 -7.40 -4.05
CA HIS A 158 2.08 -7.76 -5.07
C HIS A 158 3.49 -7.40 -4.60
N LEU A 159 4.27 -8.42 -4.24
CA LEU A 159 5.67 -8.30 -3.83
C LEU A 159 6.54 -8.43 -5.07
N LEU A 160 7.07 -7.31 -5.55
CA LEU A 160 7.87 -7.26 -6.75
C LEU A 160 9.36 -7.26 -6.40
N ILE A 161 10.10 -8.16 -7.02
CA ILE A 161 11.53 -8.39 -6.79
C ILE A 161 12.33 -8.17 -8.09
N PRO A 162 13.61 -7.78 -8.01
CA PRO A 162 14.45 -7.62 -9.21
C PRO A 162 14.71 -8.96 -9.91
N LYS A 163 14.97 -8.90 -11.22
CA LYS A 163 15.38 -10.05 -12.04
C LYS A 163 16.85 -10.45 -11.79
N LYS A 164 17.25 -10.56 -10.54
CA LYS A 164 18.60 -10.99 -10.13
C LYS A 164 18.49 -11.98 -8.98
N PRO A 165 19.51 -12.81 -8.74
CA PRO A 165 19.53 -13.73 -7.60
C PRO A 165 19.29 -12.98 -6.28
N LEU A 166 18.43 -13.53 -5.44
CA LEU A 166 18.17 -13.05 -4.09
C LEU A 166 18.92 -13.92 -3.08
N GLU A 167 19.23 -13.34 -1.93
CA GLU A 167 19.66 -14.11 -0.78
C GLU A 167 18.58 -15.15 -0.38
N LYS A 168 19.03 -16.34 0.01
CA LYS A 168 18.13 -17.43 0.42
C LYS A 168 17.16 -17.01 1.54
N SER A 169 17.63 -16.19 2.49
CA SER A 169 16.85 -15.64 3.59
C SER A 169 15.71 -14.74 3.10
N ALA A 170 15.99 -13.83 2.15
CA ALA A 170 15.00 -12.94 1.58
C ALA A 170 13.95 -13.73 0.78
N PHE A 171 14.38 -14.70 -0.03
CA PHE A 171 13.47 -15.54 -0.79
C PHE A 171 12.53 -16.35 0.12
N LYS A 172 13.08 -16.99 1.16
CA LYS A 172 12.30 -17.77 2.14
C LYS A 172 11.25 -16.91 2.83
N ARG A 173 11.62 -15.68 3.23
CA ARG A 173 10.73 -14.70 3.87
C ARG A 173 9.55 -14.32 2.98
N LEU A 174 9.81 -13.99 1.72
CA LEU A 174 8.77 -13.62 0.75
C LEU A 174 7.84 -14.78 0.43
N ARG A 175 8.36 -15.99 0.27
CA ARG A 175 7.57 -17.21 0.05
C ARG A 175 6.69 -17.55 1.24
N SER A 176 7.18 -17.39 2.45
CA SER A 176 6.37 -17.58 3.66
C SER A 176 5.15 -16.63 3.66
N LEU A 177 5.34 -15.37 3.26
CA LEU A 177 4.26 -14.41 3.19
C LEU A 177 3.23 -14.74 2.08
N GLU A 178 3.69 -15.26 0.94
CA GLU A 178 2.83 -15.71 -0.17
C GLU A 178 1.96 -16.92 0.23
N GLN A 179 2.53 -17.86 0.98
CA GLN A 179 1.84 -19.07 1.44
C GLN A 179 0.87 -18.80 2.60
N ASN A 180 1.21 -17.86 3.49
CA ASN A 180 0.40 -17.55 4.65
C ASN A 180 -0.68 -16.50 4.31
N THR A 181 -1.78 -16.97 3.72
CA THR A 181 -2.93 -16.13 3.32
C THR A 181 -4.01 -16.05 4.39
N ALA A 182 -4.00 -16.93 5.42
CA ALA A 182 -5.03 -16.94 6.44
C ALA A 182 -5.07 -15.64 7.26
N LEU A 183 -6.28 -15.21 7.64
CA LEU A 183 -6.49 -14.06 8.52
C LEU A 183 -5.87 -14.35 9.90
N GLY A 184 -5.00 -13.46 10.37
CA GLY A 184 -4.33 -13.62 11.66
C GLY A 184 -3.08 -14.49 11.67
N SER A 185 -2.56 -14.89 10.51
CA SER A 185 -1.30 -15.66 10.38
C SER A 185 -0.06 -14.76 10.37
N GLY A 186 0.01 -13.76 11.23
CA GLY A 186 1.16 -12.85 11.37
C GLY A 186 1.47 -12.53 12.79
#